data_b6fb5d4598e2407d52c47b5915721e29
#
_entry.id   b6fb5d4598e2407d52c47b5915721e29
#
_cell.length_a   1.000
_cell.length_b   1.000
_cell.length_c   1.000
_cell.angle_alpha   90.00
_cell.angle_beta   90.00
_cell.angle_gamma   90.00
#
_symmetry.space_group_name_H-M   'P 1'
#
loop_
_entity.id
_entity.type
_entity.pdbx_description
1 polymer ?
#
loop_
_entity_poly.entity_id
_entity_poly.type
_entity_poly.pdbx_seq_one_letter_code
_entity_poly.pdbx_strand_id
1 'polypeptide(L)'
;MACYKFYQDKKYTVWERTFFTVEADSEEAAIRCAGQLGKGDLYAAEMQQEGIAIDESETLYDSMEELSVDDNGDQPTVEIFAGTPRKGHLIAENITGPQWRTWWRQTDFPTMERITGLRQSNYDPVDENQAFVDACEAWWSGQSEEDQIRIWKEYAE
;
A
#
# COMPACT_ATOMS: atom_id res chain seq x y z
N MET A 1 8.63 -6.30 -31.54
CA MET A 1 7.97 -5.94 -30.26
C MET A 1 8.94 -6.18 -29.12
N ALA A 2 9.02 -5.26 -28.15
CA ALA A 2 9.85 -5.42 -26.95
C ALA A 2 8.98 -5.97 -25.80
N CYS A 3 9.59 -6.79 -24.90
CA CYS A 3 8.93 -7.31 -23.72
C CYS A 3 9.39 -6.52 -22.48
N TYR A 4 8.43 -6.12 -21.66
CA TYR A 4 8.69 -5.39 -20.41
C TYR A 4 8.27 -6.24 -19.23
N LYS A 5 8.99 -6.14 -18.09
CA LYS A 5 8.73 -6.93 -16.88
C LYS A 5 8.05 -6.07 -15.83
N PHE A 6 7.01 -6.65 -15.24
CA PHE A 6 6.28 -6.09 -14.11
C PHE A 6 6.10 -7.15 -13.05
N TYR A 7 5.77 -6.74 -11.83
CA TYR A 7 5.33 -7.64 -10.78
C TYR A 7 4.18 -7.01 -10.00
N GLN A 8 3.38 -7.84 -9.37
CA GLN A 8 2.26 -7.44 -8.51
C GLN A 8 2.51 -7.95 -7.11
N ASP A 9 2.41 -7.07 -6.14
CA ASP A 9 2.32 -7.40 -4.73
C ASP A 9 0.85 -7.37 -4.30
N LYS A 10 0.41 -8.40 -3.59
CA LYS A 10 -0.97 -8.52 -3.08
C LYS A 10 -0.93 -8.99 -1.64
N LYS A 11 -1.68 -8.29 -0.77
CA LYS A 11 -1.80 -8.64 0.64
C LYS A 11 -2.93 -9.64 0.86
N TYR A 12 -2.67 -10.57 1.78
CA TYR A 12 -3.64 -11.56 2.25
C TYR A 12 -3.63 -11.61 3.77
N THR A 13 -4.73 -12.02 4.36
CA THR A 13 -4.79 -12.52 5.73
C THR A 13 -4.58 -14.02 5.73
N VAL A 14 -3.94 -14.54 6.77
CA VAL A 14 -3.71 -15.96 6.97
C VAL A 14 -3.65 -16.24 8.47
N TRP A 15 -4.18 -17.37 8.91
CA TRP A 15 -4.01 -17.81 10.30
C TRP A 15 -2.63 -18.45 10.48
N GLU A 16 -1.97 -18.08 11.56
CA GLU A 16 -0.82 -18.79 12.12
C GLU A 16 -1.27 -19.59 13.35
N ARG A 17 -0.86 -20.85 13.41
CA ARG A 17 -1.07 -21.70 14.56
C ARG A 17 0.24 -21.87 15.29
N THR A 18 0.27 -21.53 16.56
CA THR A 18 1.43 -21.73 17.44
C THR A 18 1.07 -22.74 18.51
N PHE A 19 1.83 -23.82 18.59
CA PHE A 19 1.75 -24.81 19.65
C PHE A 19 2.65 -24.36 20.79
N PHE A 20 2.15 -24.44 22.00
CA PHE A 20 2.90 -24.08 23.19
C PHE A 20 2.48 -24.92 24.41
N THR A 21 3.36 -25.02 25.36
CA THR A 21 3.15 -25.73 26.63
C THR A 21 3.14 -24.73 27.78
N VAL A 22 2.36 -25.06 28.81
CA VAL A 22 2.31 -24.33 30.08
C VAL A 22 2.59 -25.31 31.22
N GLU A 23 3.63 -25.04 32.00
CA GLU A 23 3.90 -25.78 33.26
C GLU A 23 3.05 -25.20 34.39
N ALA A 24 2.25 -26.04 35.05
CA ALA A 24 1.38 -25.67 36.16
C ALA A 24 1.10 -26.83 37.08
N ASP A 25 0.67 -26.52 38.30
CA ASP A 25 0.38 -27.52 39.36
C ASP A 25 -0.90 -28.33 39.08
N SER A 26 -1.79 -27.85 38.20
CA SER A 26 -3.02 -28.52 37.79
C SER A 26 -3.43 -28.09 36.38
N GLU A 27 -4.31 -28.88 35.73
CA GLU A 27 -4.88 -28.57 34.43
C GLU A 27 -5.68 -27.25 34.45
N GLU A 28 -6.45 -27.01 35.55
CA GLU A 28 -7.20 -25.76 35.70
C GLU A 28 -6.29 -24.53 35.81
N ALA A 29 -5.15 -24.68 36.47
CA ALA A 29 -4.14 -23.63 36.56
C ALA A 29 -3.50 -23.37 35.19
N ALA A 30 -3.20 -24.41 34.40
CA ALA A 30 -2.69 -24.29 33.05
C ALA A 30 -3.70 -23.62 32.11
N ILE A 31 -4.97 -24.03 32.12
CA ILE A 31 -6.05 -23.42 31.33
C ILE A 31 -6.20 -21.93 31.66
N ARG A 32 -6.17 -21.58 32.95
CA ARG A 32 -6.25 -20.17 33.39
C ARG A 32 -5.07 -19.36 32.87
N CYS A 33 -3.85 -19.90 32.93
CA CYS A 33 -2.66 -19.26 32.41
C CYS A 33 -2.78 -19.05 30.88
N ALA A 34 -3.07 -20.09 30.12
CA ALA A 34 -3.25 -20.04 28.68
C ALA A 34 -4.36 -19.05 28.26
N GLY A 35 -5.47 -19.00 29.00
CA GLY A 35 -6.56 -18.06 28.74
C GLY A 35 -6.16 -16.58 28.90
N GLN A 36 -5.17 -16.27 29.69
CA GLN A 36 -4.63 -14.90 29.84
C GLN A 36 -3.71 -14.51 28.69
N LEU A 37 -3.09 -15.47 28.00
CA LEU A 37 -2.19 -15.24 26.89
C LEU A 37 -2.93 -14.82 25.60
N GLY A 38 -4.22 -15.10 25.49
CA GLY A 38 -5.04 -14.76 24.31
C GLY A 38 -5.20 -13.26 24.01
N LYS A 39 -4.67 -12.38 24.87
CA LYS A 39 -4.72 -10.92 24.71
C LYS A 39 -3.36 -10.29 24.39
N GLY A 40 -2.32 -11.08 24.27
CA GLY A 40 -0.95 -10.58 24.10
C GLY A 40 -0.13 -11.36 23.09
N ASP A 41 1.11 -10.96 22.98
CA ASP A 41 2.12 -11.63 22.16
C ASP A 41 2.67 -12.85 22.94
N LEU A 42 2.43 -14.05 22.39
CA LEU A 42 2.86 -15.30 22.97
C LEU A 42 4.39 -15.41 23.10
N TYR A 43 5.14 -14.89 22.11
CA TYR A 43 6.61 -14.87 22.16
C TYR A 43 7.15 -13.94 23.27
N ALA A 44 6.49 -12.81 23.48
CA ALA A 44 6.82 -11.94 24.60
C ALA A 44 6.49 -12.59 25.94
N ALA A 45 5.40 -13.37 26.03
CA ALA A 45 5.04 -14.11 27.24
C ALA A 45 6.04 -15.21 27.57
N GLU A 46 6.52 -15.98 26.57
CA GLU A 46 7.58 -16.98 26.75
C GLU A 46 8.85 -16.36 27.35
N MET A 47 9.25 -15.18 26.86
CA MET A 47 10.45 -14.48 27.35
C MET A 47 10.29 -13.91 28.78
N GLN A 48 9.07 -13.58 29.21
CA GLN A 48 8.82 -12.85 30.44
C GLN A 48 8.27 -13.73 31.58
N GLN A 49 7.74 -14.91 31.27
CA GLN A 49 7.11 -15.81 32.23
C GLN A 49 7.76 -17.19 32.20
N GLU A 50 8.19 -17.65 33.37
CA GLU A 50 8.66 -19.04 33.52
C GLU A 50 7.46 -20.01 33.34
N GLY A 51 7.75 -21.18 32.77
CA GLY A 51 6.77 -22.24 32.56
C GLY A 51 5.93 -22.12 31.31
N ILE A 52 6.23 -21.16 30.40
CA ILE A 52 5.68 -21.08 29.06
C ILE A 52 6.77 -21.43 28.07
N ALA A 53 6.51 -22.34 27.14
CA ALA A 53 7.42 -22.71 26.06
C ALA A 53 6.68 -22.87 24.75
N ILE A 54 7.21 -22.25 23.69
CA ILE A 54 6.70 -22.39 22.32
C ILE A 54 7.39 -23.61 21.70
N ASP A 55 6.57 -24.55 21.20
CA ASP A 55 7.06 -25.78 20.60
C ASP A 55 7.25 -25.62 19.09
N GLU A 56 6.23 -25.13 18.37
CA GLU A 56 6.19 -25.06 16.91
C GLU A 56 5.21 -23.97 16.46
N SER A 57 5.49 -23.37 15.31
CA SER A 57 4.54 -22.49 14.59
C SER A 57 4.37 -22.93 13.15
N GLU A 58 3.13 -22.92 12.66
CA GLU A 58 2.80 -23.21 11.25
C GLU A 58 1.85 -22.17 10.67
N THR A 59 2.08 -21.78 9.43
CA THR A 59 1.16 -20.92 8.67
C THR A 59 0.08 -21.78 8.02
N LEU A 60 -1.20 -21.50 8.29
CA LEU A 60 -2.34 -22.24 7.76
C LEU A 60 -2.74 -21.67 6.37
N TYR A 61 -2.03 -22.05 5.32
CA TYR A 61 -2.23 -21.51 3.96
C TYR A 61 -3.62 -21.76 3.38
N ASP A 62 -4.33 -22.79 3.82
CA ASP A 62 -5.72 -23.07 3.47
C ASP A 62 -6.73 -22.08 4.06
N SER A 63 -6.30 -21.27 5.04
CA SER A 63 -7.08 -20.17 5.64
C SER A 63 -6.80 -18.81 4.98
N MET A 64 -6.05 -18.78 3.88
CA MET A 64 -5.68 -17.53 3.22
C MET A 64 -6.88 -16.86 2.57
N GLU A 65 -7.13 -15.60 2.94
CA GLU A 65 -8.22 -14.78 2.38
C GLU A 65 -7.65 -13.46 1.86
N GLU A 66 -8.27 -12.93 0.80
CA GLU A 66 -7.92 -11.60 0.29
C GLU A 66 -8.23 -10.52 1.33
N LEU A 67 -7.26 -9.66 1.59
CA LEU A 67 -7.44 -8.51 2.48
C LEU A 67 -8.07 -7.35 1.69
N SER A 68 -9.19 -6.82 2.18
CA SER A 68 -9.79 -5.63 1.62
C SER A 68 -9.02 -4.36 2.01
N VAL A 69 -9.24 -3.26 1.27
CA VAL A 69 -8.66 -1.95 1.61
C VAL A 69 -9.13 -1.49 3.00
N ASP A 70 -10.42 -1.62 3.29
CA ASP A 70 -11.02 -1.22 4.56
C ASP A 70 -10.40 -1.99 5.75
N ASP A 71 -10.20 -3.31 5.59
CA ASP A 71 -9.57 -4.14 6.62
C ASP A 71 -8.06 -3.89 6.77
N ASN A 72 -7.44 -3.28 5.75
CA ASN A 72 -6.03 -2.86 5.77
C ASN A 72 -5.84 -1.41 6.25
N GLY A 73 -6.84 -0.83 6.90
CA GLY A 73 -6.78 0.54 7.42
C GLY A 73 -6.68 1.59 6.32
N ASP A 74 -7.48 1.45 5.27
CA ASP A 74 -7.52 2.31 4.09
C ASP A 74 -6.17 2.41 3.33
N GLN A 75 -5.30 1.40 3.49
CA GLN A 75 -4.05 1.30 2.74
C GLN A 75 -4.20 0.33 1.56
N PRO A 76 -3.42 0.50 0.48
CA PRO A 76 -3.45 -0.40 -0.67
C PRO A 76 -3.20 -1.86 -0.27
N THR A 77 -3.91 -2.76 -0.93
CA THR A 77 -3.74 -4.22 -0.79
C THR A 77 -3.27 -4.88 -2.08
N VAL A 78 -3.29 -4.13 -3.19
CA VAL A 78 -2.74 -4.55 -4.49
C VAL A 78 -1.91 -3.41 -5.06
N GLU A 79 -0.66 -3.70 -5.39
CA GLU A 79 0.30 -2.76 -5.97
C GLU A 79 0.97 -3.38 -7.19
N ILE A 80 1.16 -2.61 -8.27
CA ILE A 80 1.85 -3.04 -9.49
C ILE A 80 3.09 -2.18 -9.68
N PHE A 81 4.21 -2.84 -9.91
CA PHE A 81 5.51 -2.22 -10.09
C PHE A 81 6.11 -2.54 -11.45
N ALA A 82 6.83 -1.60 -12.05
CA ALA A 82 7.71 -1.84 -13.17
C ALA A 82 9.12 -2.16 -12.67
N GLY A 83 9.78 -3.13 -13.32
CA GLY A 83 11.16 -3.52 -13.00
C GLY A 83 11.26 -4.82 -12.19
N THR A 84 12.15 -4.83 -11.20
CA THR A 84 12.39 -6.00 -10.33
C THR A 84 12.13 -5.64 -8.87
N PRO A 85 11.86 -6.62 -7.97
CA PRO A 85 11.56 -6.34 -6.55
C PRO A 85 12.59 -5.48 -5.82
N ARG A 86 13.86 -5.48 -6.27
CA ARG A 86 14.92 -4.66 -5.68
C ARG A 86 15.04 -3.25 -6.26
N LYS A 87 14.50 -3.01 -7.45
CA LYS A 87 14.63 -1.76 -8.21
C LYS A 87 13.31 -1.41 -8.92
N GLY A 88 12.21 -1.90 -8.42
CA GLY A 88 10.90 -1.59 -8.95
C GLY A 88 10.42 -0.21 -8.52
N HIS A 89 9.62 0.43 -9.37
CA HIS A 89 8.89 1.64 -9.01
C HIS A 89 7.39 1.40 -9.20
N LEU A 90 6.61 1.92 -8.28
CA LEU A 90 5.15 1.77 -8.27
C LEU A 90 4.55 2.46 -9.49
N ILE A 91 3.68 1.76 -10.22
CA ILE A 91 2.98 2.31 -11.38
C ILE A 91 1.46 2.35 -11.20
N ALA A 92 0.90 1.51 -10.34
CA ALA A 92 -0.52 1.51 -10.00
C ALA A 92 -0.79 0.81 -8.68
N GLU A 93 -1.88 1.16 -8.03
CA GLU A 93 -2.39 0.49 -6.84
C GLU A 93 -3.92 0.57 -6.78
N ASN A 94 -4.57 -0.20 -5.91
CA ASN A 94 -6.02 -0.40 -5.97
C ASN A 94 -6.87 0.67 -5.26
N ILE A 95 -6.29 1.77 -4.77
CA ILE A 95 -7.04 2.92 -4.24
C ILE A 95 -7.07 4.06 -5.25
N THR A 96 -5.90 4.57 -5.62
CA THR A 96 -5.80 5.74 -6.50
C THR A 96 -5.62 5.38 -7.97
N GLY A 97 -5.37 4.11 -8.26
CA GLY A 97 -5.13 3.61 -9.61
C GLY A 97 -3.76 3.98 -10.17
N PRO A 98 -3.68 4.39 -11.44
CA PRO A 98 -2.41 4.69 -12.09
C PRO A 98 -1.68 5.89 -11.47
N GLN A 99 -0.39 5.73 -11.17
CA GLN A 99 0.42 6.75 -10.50
C GLN A 99 0.57 8.04 -11.29
N TRP A 100 0.58 8.01 -12.63
CA TRP A 100 0.64 9.25 -13.45
C TRP A 100 -0.59 10.14 -13.26
N ARG A 101 -1.77 9.59 -12.96
CA ARG A 101 -2.99 10.36 -12.67
C ARG A 101 -2.93 11.01 -11.30
N THR A 102 -2.43 10.29 -10.30
CA THR A 102 -2.24 10.81 -8.93
C THR A 102 -1.18 11.89 -8.92
N TRP A 103 -0.04 11.66 -9.60
CA TRP A 103 1.04 12.63 -9.73
C TRP A 103 0.55 13.94 -10.37
N TRP A 104 -0.22 13.88 -11.46
CA TRP A 104 -0.74 15.08 -12.12
C TRP A 104 -1.55 15.96 -11.16
N ARG A 105 -2.43 15.38 -10.37
CA ARG A 105 -3.26 16.10 -9.38
C ARG A 105 -2.45 16.75 -8.26
N GLN A 106 -1.24 16.29 -8.02
CA GLN A 106 -0.32 16.81 -7.00
C GLN A 106 0.78 17.70 -7.59
N THR A 107 0.79 17.88 -8.91
CA THR A 107 1.80 18.67 -9.62
C THR A 107 1.62 20.15 -9.31
N ASP A 108 2.73 20.85 -9.04
CA ASP A 108 2.73 22.29 -8.77
C ASP A 108 2.49 23.14 -10.03
N PHE A 109 2.04 24.35 -9.84
CA PHE A 109 1.71 25.27 -10.94
C PHE A 109 2.91 25.57 -11.85
N PRO A 110 4.11 25.84 -11.37
CA PRO A 110 5.27 26.02 -12.25
C PRO A 110 5.55 24.84 -13.17
N THR A 111 5.38 23.63 -12.67
CA THR A 111 5.52 22.40 -13.46
C THR A 111 4.37 22.23 -14.45
N MET A 112 3.13 22.52 -14.06
CA MET A 112 1.98 22.55 -14.95
C MET A 112 2.19 23.56 -16.10
N GLU A 113 2.64 24.77 -15.81
CA GLU A 113 2.98 25.77 -16.83
C GLU A 113 4.02 25.27 -17.83
N ARG A 114 5.06 24.60 -17.33
CA ARG A 114 6.16 24.08 -18.15
C ARG A 114 5.67 22.97 -19.08
N ILE A 115 4.79 22.10 -18.61
CA ILE A 115 4.25 20.96 -19.36
C ILE A 115 3.22 21.42 -20.39
N THR A 116 2.27 22.24 -19.96
CA THR A 116 1.12 22.65 -20.80
C THR A 116 1.42 23.82 -21.73
N GLY A 117 2.41 24.65 -21.37
CA GLY A 117 2.65 25.95 -22.01
C GLY A 117 1.65 27.04 -21.62
N LEU A 118 0.63 26.71 -20.81
CA LEU A 118 -0.30 27.70 -20.27
C LEU A 118 0.41 28.52 -19.19
N ARG A 119 -0.01 29.79 -19.03
CA ARG A 119 0.56 30.68 -18.00
C ARG A 119 -0.52 31.03 -16.98
N GLN A 120 -0.25 30.75 -15.71
CA GLN A 120 -1.15 31.10 -14.61
C GLN A 120 -1.55 32.59 -14.63
N SER A 121 -0.61 33.47 -14.99
CA SER A 121 -0.83 34.91 -15.09
C SER A 121 -1.88 35.32 -16.15
N ASN A 122 -2.25 34.43 -17.05
CA ASN A 122 -3.30 34.68 -18.05
C ASN A 122 -4.71 34.35 -17.54
N TYR A 123 -4.85 33.87 -16.32
CA TYR A 123 -6.10 33.47 -15.70
C TYR A 123 -6.42 34.35 -14.49
N ASP A 124 -7.70 34.52 -14.20
CA ASP A 124 -8.14 35.28 -13.03
C ASP A 124 -7.67 34.53 -11.75
N PRO A 125 -6.96 35.20 -10.81
CA PRO A 125 -6.54 34.59 -9.56
C PRO A 125 -7.67 34.39 -8.54
N VAL A 126 -8.91 34.84 -8.85
CA VAL A 126 -10.10 34.56 -8.03
C VAL A 126 -10.30 33.04 -7.96
N ASP A 127 -10.82 32.56 -6.83
CA ASP A 127 -11.06 31.16 -6.56
C ASP A 127 -9.79 30.28 -6.59
N GLU A 128 -8.69 30.75 -5.95
CA GLU A 128 -7.44 29.99 -5.78
C GLU A 128 -6.85 29.47 -7.10
N ASN A 129 -6.99 30.23 -8.18
CA ASN A 129 -6.53 29.88 -9.53
C ASN A 129 -7.30 28.71 -10.16
N GLN A 130 -8.54 28.48 -9.78
CA GLN A 130 -9.34 27.38 -10.31
C GLN A 130 -9.42 27.38 -11.84
N ALA A 131 -9.58 28.55 -12.47
CA ALA A 131 -9.62 28.66 -13.92
C ALA A 131 -8.32 28.18 -14.61
N PHE A 132 -7.17 28.43 -13.99
CA PHE A 132 -5.88 27.88 -14.48
C PHE A 132 -5.81 26.36 -14.31
N VAL A 133 -6.21 25.86 -13.14
CA VAL A 133 -6.27 24.41 -12.85
C VAL A 133 -7.18 23.70 -13.83
N ASP A 134 -8.40 24.22 -14.05
CA ASP A 134 -9.37 23.64 -14.99
C ASP A 134 -8.82 23.59 -16.42
N ALA A 135 -8.11 24.64 -16.87
CA ALA A 135 -7.47 24.67 -18.18
C ALA A 135 -6.35 23.62 -18.30
N CYS A 136 -5.53 23.44 -17.23
CA CYS A 136 -4.50 22.41 -17.19
C CYS A 136 -5.11 20.99 -17.16
N GLU A 137 -6.17 20.77 -16.42
CA GLU A 137 -6.92 19.49 -16.39
C GLU A 137 -7.55 19.17 -17.75
N ALA A 138 -8.14 20.17 -18.43
CA ALA A 138 -8.67 19.99 -19.77
C ALA A 138 -7.57 19.62 -20.78
N TRP A 139 -6.41 20.27 -20.67
CA TRP A 139 -5.25 19.94 -21.50
C TRP A 139 -4.75 18.52 -21.23
N TRP A 140 -4.59 18.13 -19.96
CA TRP A 140 -4.15 16.80 -19.54
C TRP A 140 -5.10 15.71 -20.03
N SER A 141 -6.40 15.92 -19.84
CA SER A 141 -7.45 14.98 -20.24
C SER A 141 -7.55 14.83 -21.76
N GLY A 142 -7.05 15.81 -22.51
CA GLY A 142 -6.95 15.75 -23.96
C GLY A 142 -5.75 14.97 -24.49
N GLN A 143 -4.80 14.60 -23.63
CA GLN A 143 -3.64 13.79 -24.01
C GLN A 143 -4.02 12.31 -24.10
N SER A 144 -3.33 11.54 -24.96
CA SER A 144 -3.41 10.08 -24.93
C SER A 144 -2.81 9.54 -23.63
N GLU A 145 -3.22 8.36 -23.22
CA GLU A 145 -2.67 7.74 -22.01
C GLU A 145 -1.16 7.49 -22.14
N GLU A 146 -0.68 7.14 -23.33
CA GLU A 146 0.75 6.99 -23.61
C GLU A 146 1.51 8.32 -23.45
N ASP A 147 0.93 9.43 -23.90
CA ASP A 147 1.51 10.77 -23.73
C ASP A 147 1.54 11.17 -22.25
N GLN A 148 0.47 10.90 -21.49
CA GLN A 148 0.42 11.14 -20.05
C GLN A 148 1.53 10.36 -19.32
N ILE A 149 1.72 9.09 -19.65
CA ILE A 149 2.78 8.25 -19.06
C ILE A 149 4.17 8.78 -19.43
N ARG A 150 4.37 9.23 -20.69
CA ARG A 150 5.64 9.81 -21.13
C ARG A 150 5.97 11.08 -20.35
N ILE A 151 5.00 11.98 -20.19
CA ILE A 151 5.14 13.23 -19.44
C ILE A 151 5.45 12.91 -17.96
N TRP A 152 4.70 11.99 -17.37
CA TRP A 152 4.96 11.56 -15.99
C TRP A 152 6.40 11.08 -15.79
N LYS A 153 6.92 10.21 -16.67
CA LYS A 153 8.30 9.74 -16.59
C LYS A 153 9.34 10.85 -16.76
N GLU A 154 9.03 11.87 -17.54
CA GLU A 154 9.95 12.99 -17.79
C GLU A 154 10.02 13.98 -16.63
N TYR A 155 8.91 14.19 -15.90
CA TYR A 155 8.77 15.27 -14.94
C TYR A 155 8.56 14.82 -13.48
N ALA A 156 8.32 13.55 -13.21
CA ALA A 156 8.08 13.04 -11.85
C ALA A 156 9.36 12.69 -11.07
N GLU A 157 10.55 12.84 -11.66
CA GLU A 157 11.84 12.61 -10.99
C GLU A 157 12.33 13.85 -10.23
#